data_a361e1da6aa667c9bf4736af0f4d63af
#
_entry.id   a361e1da6aa667c9bf4736af0f4d63af
#
_cell.length_a   1.000
_cell.length_b   1.000
_cell.length_c   1.000
_cell.angle_alpha   90.00
_cell.angle_beta   90.00
_cell.angle_gamma   90.00
#
_symmetry.space_group_name_H-M   'P 1'
#
loop_
_entity.id
_entity.type
_entity.pdbx_description
1 polymer ?
#
loop_
_entity_poly.entity_id
_entity_poly.type
_entity_poly.pdbx_seq_one_letter_code
_entity_poly.pdbx_strand_id
1 'polypeptide(L)'
;MSIIDADQWDRQRRVAGWSQNAVESASCAVLGAGALGNEVVKNLVQLGVREISVVDFDTVVAANLNRCVFFTHEDARLKRNKARAVAREALRINPSAKIIPVEKRVEELEEGFFSKHAFVFSCLDNLGARLHANALCYGNSVMIDGGTTGFSGKVQVSVSPGPCLECAISRQDYNLMWKKYSCTGEMLEFVDPKMPAIATTTSVIAAVQANEFVKLAHKRQSGDERAFAFPALDLTGRYLFYNGLTGESKVFKLDKRANCPVHA
;
A
#
# COMPACT_ATOMS: atom_id res chain seq x y z
N MET A 1 -18.74 11.55 33.68
CA MET A 1 -17.31 11.87 33.45
C MET A 1 -16.88 11.08 32.25
N SER A 2 -16.42 11.70 31.17
CA SER A 2 -15.80 10.99 30.07
C SER A 2 -14.47 10.42 30.59
N ILE A 3 -14.31 9.12 30.50
CA ILE A 3 -13.03 8.47 30.83
C ILE A 3 -12.01 8.97 29.80
N ILE A 4 -10.99 9.71 30.27
CA ILE A 4 -9.92 10.22 29.44
C ILE A 4 -8.87 9.10 29.32
N ASP A 5 -8.36 8.87 28.09
CA ASP A 5 -7.35 7.84 27.78
C ASP A 5 -7.86 6.42 28.09
N ALA A 6 -9.10 6.11 27.69
CA ALA A 6 -9.77 4.83 27.98
C ALA A 6 -9.08 3.63 27.30
N ASP A 7 -8.54 3.82 26.11
CA ASP A 7 -7.78 2.80 25.35
C ASP A 7 -6.85 3.45 24.31
N GLN A 8 -6.10 2.62 23.59
CA GLN A 8 -5.10 3.06 22.59
C GLN A 8 -5.68 3.88 21.43
N TRP A 9 -6.99 3.85 21.20
CA TRP A 9 -7.67 4.59 20.11
C TRP A 9 -8.49 5.80 20.58
N ASP A 10 -8.43 6.14 21.87
CA ASP A 10 -9.21 7.24 22.44
C ASP A 10 -9.00 8.56 21.69
N ARG A 11 -7.77 8.87 21.33
CA ARG A 11 -7.43 10.13 20.65
C ARG A 11 -8.02 10.22 19.24
N GLN A 12 -7.96 9.15 18.46
CA GLN A 12 -8.53 9.16 17.11
C GLN A 12 -10.06 9.18 17.11
N ARG A 13 -10.72 8.57 18.11
CA ARG A 13 -12.18 8.64 18.26
C ARG A 13 -12.70 10.05 18.53
N ARG A 14 -11.86 10.99 18.96
CA ARG A 14 -12.21 12.39 19.14
C ARG A 14 -12.18 13.20 17.85
N VAL A 15 -11.70 12.63 16.76
CA VAL A 15 -11.77 13.26 15.45
C VAL A 15 -13.22 13.24 15.00
N ALA A 16 -13.77 14.41 14.67
CA ALA A 16 -15.16 14.53 14.23
C ALA A 16 -15.41 13.61 13.01
N GLY A 17 -16.48 12.80 13.09
CA GLY A 17 -16.84 11.84 12.04
C GLY A 17 -16.05 10.53 12.05
N TRP A 18 -15.16 10.31 13.02
CA TRP A 18 -14.44 9.05 13.12
C TRP A 18 -15.34 7.88 13.49
N SER A 19 -15.24 6.79 12.76
CA SER A 19 -15.82 5.50 13.10
C SER A 19 -14.70 4.46 13.27
N GLN A 20 -14.45 4.04 14.50
CA GLN A 20 -13.46 2.99 14.78
C GLN A 20 -13.85 1.67 14.11
N ASN A 21 -15.15 1.39 14.02
CA ASN A 21 -15.66 0.19 13.37
C ASN A 21 -15.36 0.17 11.86
N ALA A 22 -15.36 1.33 11.17
CA ALA A 22 -14.99 1.40 9.76
C ALA A 22 -13.55 0.90 9.49
N VAL A 23 -12.65 1.18 10.44
CA VAL A 23 -11.25 0.76 10.36
C VAL A 23 -11.09 -0.69 10.80
N GLU A 24 -11.71 -1.08 11.92
CA GLU A 24 -11.58 -2.41 12.51
C GLU A 24 -12.17 -3.53 11.65
N SER A 25 -13.27 -3.25 10.95
CA SER A 25 -13.95 -4.23 10.10
C SER A 25 -13.32 -4.39 8.71
N ALA A 26 -12.36 -3.54 8.36
CA ALA A 26 -11.71 -3.59 7.07
C ALA A 26 -10.73 -4.77 6.97
N SER A 27 -10.85 -5.57 5.90
CA SER A 27 -9.84 -6.57 5.52
C SER A 27 -8.81 -5.95 4.59
N CYS A 28 -7.52 -6.02 4.97
CA CYS A 28 -6.44 -5.37 4.25
C CYS A 28 -5.39 -6.39 3.78
N ALA A 29 -4.85 -6.20 2.58
CA ALA A 29 -3.63 -6.85 2.13
C ALA A 29 -2.54 -5.80 1.85
N VAL A 30 -1.30 -6.09 2.25
CA VAL A 30 -0.13 -5.27 1.94
C VAL A 30 0.82 -6.11 1.09
N LEU A 31 0.98 -5.70 -0.16
CA LEU A 31 1.85 -6.35 -1.14
C LEU A 31 3.22 -5.69 -1.11
N GLY A 32 4.22 -6.44 -0.68
CA GLY A 32 5.58 -5.96 -0.40
C GLY A 32 5.75 -5.54 1.07
N ALA A 33 6.68 -6.19 1.78
CA ALA A 33 7.07 -5.89 3.15
C ALA A 33 8.43 -5.15 3.21
N GLY A 34 8.75 -4.40 2.17
CA GLY A 34 9.91 -3.50 2.11
C GLY A 34 9.69 -2.23 2.96
N ALA A 35 10.43 -1.18 2.65
CA ALA A 35 10.37 0.09 3.40
C ALA A 35 8.94 0.66 3.47
N LEU A 36 8.26 0.76 2.33
CA LEU A 36 6.91 1.29 2.26
C LEU A 36 5.89 0.39 2.97
N GLY A 37 5.96 -0.93 2.73
CA GLY A 37 5.05 -1.88 3.39
C GLY A 37 5.22 -1.93 4.90
N ASN A 38 6.45 -1.82 5.42
CA ASN A 38 6.70 -1.68 6.86
C ASN A 38 5.93 -0.50 7.46
N GLU A 39 6.03 0.69 6.83
CA GLU A 39 5.36 1.90 7.30
C GLU A 39 3.83 1.80 7.16
N VAL A 40 3.34 1.21 6.07
CA VAL A 40 1.90 0.99 5.87
C VAL A 40 1.35 0.06 6.94
N VAL A 41 1.97 -1.11 7.18
CA VAL A 41 1.51 -2.05 8.22
C VAL A 41 1.54 -1.39 9.60
N LYS A 42 2.61 -0.64 9.93
CA LYS A 42 2.68 0.13 11.18
C LYS A 42 1.47 1.06 11.33
N ASN A 43 1.16 1.85 10.31
CA ASN A 43 0.03 2.78 10.34
C ASN A 43 -1.31 2.02 10.50
N LEU A 44 -1.52 0.92 9.77
CA LEU A 44 -2.76 0.14 9.84
C LEU A 44 -2.99 -0.48 11.22
N VAL A 45 -1.97 -1.08 11.84
CA VAL A 45 -2.12 -1.67 13.17
C VAL A 45 -2.32 -0.61 14.25
N GLN A 46 -1.70 0.57 14.11
CA GLN A 46 -1.92 1.71 15.01
C GLN A 46 -3.33 2.29 14.87
N LEU A 47 -3.88 2.33 13.66
CA LEU A 47 -5.27 2.75 13.41
C LEU A 47 -6.31 1.73 13.96
N GLY A 48 -5.91 0.48 14.19
CA GLY A 48 -6.77 -0.56 14.74
C GLY A 48 -7.35 -1.53 13.70
N VAL A 49 -6.77 -1.61 12.50
CA VAL A 49 -7.15 -2.65 11.52
C VAL A 49 -6.90 -4.04 12.13
N ARG A 50 -7.93 -4.89 12.10
CA ARG A 50 -7.88 -6.20 12.79
C ARG A 50 -7.32 -7.33 11.94
N GLU A 51 -7.50 -7.28 10.62
CA GLU A 51 -7.02 -8.35 9.74
C GLU A 51 -6.18 -7.79 8.60
N ILE A 52 -4.90 -8.19 8.56
CA ILE A 52 -3.93 -7.75 7.55
C ILE A 52 -3.15 -8.95 7.03
N SER A 53 -3.24 -9.22 5.73
CA SER A 53 -2.33 -10.13 5.04
C SER A 53 -1.10 -9.38 4.55
N VAL A 54 0.10 -9.84 4.87
CA VAL A 54 1.37 -9.23 4.42
C VAL A 54 2.07 -10.18 3.48
N VAL A 55 2.24 -9.77 2.23
CA VAL A 55 2.81 -10.60 1.15
C VAL A 55 4.22 -10.16 0.84
N ASP A 56 5.19 -11.03 1.03
CA ASP A 56 6.59 -10.83 0.59
C ASP A 56 7.35 -12.16 0.62
N PHE A 57 8.02 -12.49 -0.46
CA PHE A 57 8.82 -13.73 -0.57
C PHE A 57 10.28 -13.56 -0.13
N ASP A 58 10.75 -12.33 -0.03
CA ASP A 58 12.15 -12.00 0.25
C ASP A 58 12.52 -12.22 1.72
N THR A 59 13.82 -12.24 1.96
CA THR A 59 14.41 -12.25 3.30
C THR A 59 14.96 -10.87 3.68
N VAL A 60 15.04 -10.63 4.99
CA VAL A 60 15.65 -9.42 5.55
C VAL A 60 17.15 -9.44 5.32
N VAL A 61 17.68 -8.30 4.85
CA VAL A 61 19.12 -8.06 4.70
C VAL A 61 19.54 -6.77 5.40
N ALA A 62 20.82 -6.64 5.74
CA ALA A 62 21.34 -5.48 6.48
C ALA A 62 21.00 -4.13 5.80
N ALA A 63 20.98 -4.08 4.46
CA ALA A 63 20.62 -2.89 3.70
C ALA A 63 19.15 -2.44 3.89
N ASN A 64 18.29 -3.24 4.53
CA ASN A 64 16.91 -2.87 4.84
C ASN A 64 16.79 -2.06 6.14
N LEU A 65 17.73 -2.23 7.07
CA LEU A 65 17.61 -1.76 8.46
C LEU A 65 17.53 -0.24 8.61
N ASN A 66 18.03 0.51 7.64
CA ASN A 66 18.01 1.98 7.69
C ASN A 66 16.63 2.59 7.36
N ARG A 67 15.65 1.78 6.89
CA ARG A 67 14.34 2.27 6.44
C ARG A 67 13.16 1.33 6.68
N CYS A 68 13.37 0.17 7.29
CA CYS A 68 12.32 -0.80 7.60
C CYS A 68 12.16 -0.91 9.11
N VAL A 69 11.14 -0.27 9.67
CA VAL A 69 10.96 -0.06 11.11
C VAL A 69 10.78 -1.37 11.90
N PHE A 70 10.29 -2.42 11.28
CA PHE A 70 10.03 -3.72 11.92
C PHE A 70 11.21 -4.69 11.87
N PHE A 71 12.28 -4.38 11.16
CA PHE A 71 13.40 -5.30 11.00
C PHE A 71 14.51 -5.04 12.03
N THR A 72 15.06 -6.11 12.56
CA THR A 72 16.18 -6.09 13.52
C THR A 72 17.47 -6.59 12.87
N HIS A 73 18.60 -6.31 13.51
CA HIS A 73 19.89 -6.88 13.12
C HIS A 73 19.88 -8.41 13.15
N GLU A 74 19.13 -9.00 14.09
CA GLU A 74 18.98 -10.45 14.18
C GLU A 74 18.18 -11.02 13.00
N ASP A 75 17.14 -10.32 12.54
CA ASP A 75 16.39 -10.74 11.37
C ASP A 75 17.27 -10.78 10.11
N ALA A 76 18.13 -9.77 9.96
CA ALA A 76 19.09 -9.73 8.85
C ALA A 76 20.15 -10.84 8.94
N ARG A 77 20.67 -11.10 10.15
CA ARG A 77 21.64 -12.18 10.41
C ARG A 77 21.07 -13.56 10.11
N LEU A 78 19.81 -13.79 10.50
CA LEU A 78 19.11 -15.07 10.32
C LEU A 78 18.38 -15.17 8.97
N LYS A 79 18.47 -14.14 8.11
CA LYS A 79 17.75 -14.07 6.84
C LYS A 79 16.27 -14.44 6.97
N ARG A 80 15.61 -13.90 8.01
CA ARG A 80 14.17 -14.16 8.22
C ARG A 80 13.35 -13.63 7.06
N ASN A 81 12.26 -14.33 6.70
CA ASN A 81 11.34 -13.82 5.69
C ASN A 81 10.75 -12.48 6.14
N LYS A 82 10.64 -11.51 5.20
CA LYS A 82 10.20 -10.15 5.49
C LYS A 82 8.76 -10.11 6.03
N ALA A 83 7.83 -10.85 5.41
CA ALA A 83 6.43 -10.87 5.85
C ALA A 83 6.28 -11.43 7.27
N ARG A 84 7.05 -12.49 7.62
CA ARG A 84 7.07 -13.03 9.00
C ARG A 84 7.64 -12.04 10.01
N ALA A 85 8.72 -11.35 9.67
CA ALA A 85 9.32 -10.36 10.56
C ALA A 85 8.35 -9.20 10.83
N VAL A 86 7.68 -8.68 9.78
CA VAL A 86 6.64 -7.65 9.93
C VAL A 86 5.48 -8.15 10.79
N ALA A 87 4.96 -9.36 10.52
CA ALA A 87 3.84 -9.91 11.28
C ALA A 87 4.14 -10.02 12.78
N ARG A 88 5.34 -10.51 13.14
CA ARG A 88 5.78 -10.64 14.54
C ARG A 88 5.81 -9.28 15.25
N GLU A 89 6.40 -8.27 14.63
CA GLU A 89 6.57 -6.97 15.28
C GLU A 89 5.29 -6.13 15.27
N ALA A 90 4.45 -6.27 14.25
CA ALA A 90 3.16 -5.61 14.18
C ALA A 90 2.22 -6.05 15.34
N LEU A 91 2.26 -7.34 15.72
CA LEU A 91 1.51 -7.88 16.88
C LEU A 91 1.98 -7.30 18.22
N ARG A 92 3.19 -6.75 18.32
CA ARG A 92 3.63 -6.04 19.53
C ARG A 92 2.97 -4.67 19.68
N ILE A 93 2.59 -4.04 18.55
CA ILE A 93 1.86 -2.77 18.54
C ILE A 93 0.37 -3.00 18.83
N ASN A 94 -0.24 -3.98 18.15
CA ASN A 94 -1.63 -4.33 18.34
C ASN A 94 -1.78 -5.86 18.51
N PRO A 95 -1.74 -6.38 19.76
CA PRO A 95 -1.85 -7.80 20.02
C PRO A 95 -3.21 -8.43 19.65
N SER A 96 -4.25 -7.62 19.45
CA SER A 96 -5.58 -8.09 19.06
C SER A 96 -5.74 -8.22 17.53
N ALA A 97 -4.77 -7.76 16.75
CA ALA A 97 -4.79 -7.90 15.30
C ALA A 97 -4.42 -9.33 14.86
N LYS A 98 -4.96 -9.73 13.73
CA LYS A 98 -4.60 -10.96 13.01
C LYS A 98 -3.74 -10.58 11.82
N ILE A 99 -2.42 -10.78 11.95
CA ILE A 99 -1.48 -10.49 10.87
C ILE A 99 -1.03 -11.81 10.23
N ILE A 100 -1.34 -11.97 8.96
CA ILE A 100 -1.14 -13.20 8.21
C ILE A 100 0.06 -13.02 7.26
N PRO A 101 1.23 -13.60 7.56
CA PRO A 101 2.36 -13.56 6.63
C PRO A 101 2.12 -14.53 5.46
N VAL A 102 2.33 -14.05 4.23
CA VAL A 102 2.21 -14.81 2.99
C VAL A 102 3.56 -14.76 2.27
N GLU A 103 4.30 -15.87 2.28
CA GLU A 103 5.65 -15.98 1.75
C GLU A 103 5.62 -16.37 0.26
N LYS A 104 4.97 -15.54 -0.55
CA LYS A 104 4.79 -15.75 -1.99
C LYS A 104 5.15 -14.49 -2.77
N ARG A 105 5.46 -14.68 -4.06
CA ARG A 105 5.43 -13.58 -5.02
C ARG A 105 3.99 -13.16 -5.29
N VAL A 106 3.80 -11.90 -5.70
CA VAL A 106 2.45 -11.40 -6.02
C VAL A 106 1.84 -12.17 -7.19
N GLU A 107 2.67 -12.57 -8.14
CA GLU A 107 2.29 -13.34 -9.33
C GLU A 107 1.85 -14.77 -9.03
N GLU A 108 2.15 -15.29 -7.83
CA GLU A 108 1.75 -16.62 -7.35
C GLU A 108 0.42 -16.59 -6.55
N LEU A 109 -0.16 -15.40 -6.38
CA LEU A 109 -1.43 -15.25 -5.68
C LEU A 109 -2.59 -15.54 -6.63
N GLU A 110 -3.54 -16.31 -6.13
CA GLU A 110 -4.78 -16.61 -6.85
C GLU A 110 -5.71 -15.38 -6.84
N GLU A 111 -6.58 -15.25 -7.85
CA GLU A 111 -7.57 -14.18 -7.95
C GLU A 111 -8.44 -14.09 -6.68
N GLY A 112 -8.81 -15.23 -6.09
CA GLY A 112 -9.56 -15.32 -4.84
C GLY A 112 -8.86 -14.72 -3.62
N PHE A 113 -7.53 -14.48 -3.67
CA PHE A 113 -6.84 -13.74 -2.63
C PHE A 113 -7.27 -12.28 -2.63
N PHE A 114 -7.34 -11.65 -3.81
CA PHE A 114 -7.66 -10.22 -3.93
C PHE A 114 -9.11 -9.94 -3.55
N SER A 115 -10.05 -10.78 -3.97
CA SER A 115 -11.49 -10.61 -3.66
C SER A 115 -11.83 -10.75 -2.16
N LYS A 116 -10.97 -11.39 -1.35
CA LYS A 116 -11.12 -11.51 0.11
C LYS A 116 -10.75 -10.23 0.87
N HIS A 117 -9.99 -9.32 0.25
CA HIS A 117 -9.51 -8.12 0.88
C HIS A 117 -10.23 -6.89 0.32
N ALA A 118 -10.89 -6.13 1.19
CA ALA A 118 -11.56 -4.89 0.79
C ALA A 118 -10.58 -3.83 0.27
N PHE A 119 -9.37 -3.82 0.85
CA PHE A 119 -8.30 -2.87 0.53
C PHE A 119 -6.98 -3.61 0.29
N VAL A 120 -6.32 -3.26 -0.80
CA VAL A 120 -5.01 -3.79 -1.17
C VAL A 120 -4.02 -2.63 -1.30
N PHE A 121 -2.99 -2.64 -0.47
CA PHE A 121 -1.90 -1.66 -0.52
C PHE A 121 -0.77 -2.23 -1.38
N SER A 122 -0.50 -1.57 -2.50
CA SER A 122 0.67 -1.90 -3.31
C SER A 122 1.87 -1.10 -2.82
N CYS A 123 2.87 -1.82 -2.31
CA CYS A 123 4.14 -1.32 -1.79
C CYS A 123 5.31 -1.97 -2.53
N LEU A 124 5.08 -2.36 -3.78
CA LEU A 124 6.00 -3.08 -4.65
C LEU A 124 6.97 -2.13 -5.35
N ASP A 125 8.19 -2.59 -5.57
CA ASP A 125 9.28 -1.81 -6.17
C ASP A 125 9.42 -1.99 -7.68
N ASN A 126 8.71 -2.95 -8.29
CA ASN A 126 8.71 -3.15 -9.72
C ASN A 126 7.34 -2.90 -10.37
N LEU A 127 7.35 -2.31 -11.56
CA LEU A 127 6.14 -1.91 -12.27
C LEU A 127 5.30 -3.13 -12.70
N GLY A 128 5.94 -4.22 -13.14
CA GLY A 128 5.22 -5.42 -13.59
C GLY A 128 4.34 -6.02 -12.52
N ALA A 129 4.88 -6.25 -11.31
CA ALA A 129 4.12 -6.76 -10.17
C ALA A 129 2.98 -5.80 -9.75
N ARG A 130 3.22 -4.47 -9.83
CA ARG A 130 2.19 -3.46 -9.53
C ARG A 130 1.03 -3.51 -10.54
N LEU A 131 1.32 -3.67 -11.83
CA LEU A 131 0.30 -3.78 -12.89
C LEU A 131 -0.45 -5.11 -12.79
N HIS A 132 0.24 -6.20 -12.48
CA HIS A 132 -0.38 -7.50 -12.22
C HIS A 132 -1.39 -7.41 -11.05
N ALA A 133 -0.97 -6.87 -9.92
CA ALA A 133 -1.85 -6.64 -8.77
C ALA A 133 -3.04 -5.72 -9.14
N ASN A 134 -2.80 -4.66 -9.91
CA ASN A 134 -3.86 -3.75 -10.35
C ASN A 134 -4.93 -4.46 -11.20
N ALA A 135 -4.52 -5.33 -12.12
CA ALA A 135 -5.46 -6.07 -12.95
C ALA A 135 -6.37 -7.00 -12.11
N LEU A 136 -5.81 -7.68 -11.09
CA LEU A 136 -6.56 -8.59 -10.22
C LEU A 136 -7.40 -7.86 -9.16
N CYS A 137 -7.00 -6.66 -8.76
CA CYS A 137 -7.78 -5.83 -7.83
C CYS A 137 -8.97 -5.15 -8.51
N TYR A 138 -8.85 -4.80 -9.79
CA TYR A 138 -9.87 -3.99 -10.47
C TYR A 138 -11.20 -4.73 -10.59
N GLY A 139 -12.25 -4.17 -9.98
CA GLY A 139 -13.56 -4.83 -9.86
C GLY A 139 -13.74 -5.67 -8.58
N ASN A 140 -12.66 -6.05 -7.91
CA ASN A 140 -12.69 -6.90 -6.72
C ASN A 140 -12.41 -6.13 -5.42
N SER A 141 -11.43 -5.24 -5.44
CA SER A 141 -10.93 -4.52 -4.26
C SER A 141 -10.57 -3.08 -4.59
N VAL A 142 -10.41 -2.27 -3.56
CA VAL A 142 -9.79 -0.94 -3.67
C VAL A 142 -8.29 -1.10 -3.56
N MET A 143 -7.54 -0.77 -4.62
CA MET A 143 -6.09 -0.76 -4.56
C MET A 143 -5.57 0.65 -4.28
N ILE A 144 -4.72 0.77 -3.27
CA ILE A 144 -4.03 2.02 -2.90
C ILE A 144 -2.54 1.81 -3.18
N ASP A 145 -2.12 2.30 -4.34
CA ASP A 145 -0.76 2.12 -4.82
C ASP A 145 0.16 3.23 -4.32
N GLY A 146 1.33 2.86 -3.80
CA GLY A 146 2.38 3.76 -3.37
C GLY A 146 3.70 3.44 -4.05
N GLY A 147 4.45 4.47 -4.42
CA GLY A 147 5.79 4.33 -4.96
C GLY A 147 6.71 5.44 -4.48
N THR A 148 7.96 5.12 -4.22
CA THR A 148 8.97 6.09 -3.77
C THR A 148 10.27 5.95 -4.56
N THR A 149 10.94 7.06 -4.80
CA THR A 149 12.27 7.11 -5.40
C THR A 149 13.04 8.30 -4.82
N GLY A 150 14.10 8.04 -4.04
CA GLY A 150 14.84 9.09 -3.34
C GLY A 150 13.91 9.98 -2.52
N PHE A 151 13.86 11.28 -2.83
CA PHE A 151 13.01 12.27 -2.18
C PHE A 151 11.61 12.39 -2.79
N SER A 152 11.29 11.65 -3.82
CA SER A 152 9.99 11.75 -4.50
C SER A 152 9.10 10.53 -4.19
N GLY A 153 7.79 10.76 -4.20
CA GLY A 153 6.82 9.69 -4.03
C GLY A 153 5.49 9.99 -4.71
N LYS A 154 4.73 8.93 -4.96
CA LYS A 154 3.41 8.99 -5.60
C LYS A 154 2.43 8.08 -4.85
N VAL A 155 1.18 8.53 -4.72
CA VAL A 155 0.07 7.69 -4.27
C VAL A 155 -1.08 7.80 -5.27
N GLN A 156 -1.67 6.66 -5.63
CA GLN A 156 -2.83 6.58 -6.53
C GLN A 156 -3.84 5.57 -5.98
N VAL A 157 -5.12 5.90 -6.07
CA VAL A 157 -6.22 4.98 -5.78
C VAL A 157 -6.77 4.42 -7.09
N SER A 158 -6.86 3.10 -7.18
CA SER A 158 -7.46 2.35 -8.29
C SER A 158 -8.70 1.63 -7.79
N VAL A 159 -9.85 2.01 -8.29
CA VAL A 159 -11.15 1.42 -7.94
C VAL A 159 -12.11 1.50 -9.12
N SER A 160 -12.81 0.39 -9.42
CA SER A 160 -13.84 0.35 -10.46
C SER A 160 -15.07 1.21 -10.06
N PRO A 161 -15.69 1.93 -11.02
CA PRO A 161 -15.42 2.01 -12.46
C PRO A 161 -14.44 3.11 -12.87
N GLY A 162 -13.70 3.71 -11.92
CA GLY A 162 -12.74 4.81 -12.14
C GLY A 162 -11.49 4.38 -12.92
N PRO A 163 -10.54 5.30 -13.13
CA PRO A 163 -9.27 4.98 -13.76
C PRO A 163 -8.44 4.08 -12.83
N CYS A 164 -7.77 3.10 -13.42
CA CYS A 164 -6.87 2.19 -12.70
C CYS A 164 -5.41 2.68 -12.76
N LEU A 165 -4.49 1.96 -12.11
CA LEU A 165 -3.06 2.29 -12.12
C LEU A 165 -2.52 2.35 -13.56
N GLU A 166 -2.96 1.44 -14.42
CA GLU A 166 -2.50 1.34 -15.80
C GLU A 166 -2.93 2.53 -16.68
N CYS A 167 -3.99 3.25 -16.31
CA CYS A 167 -4.37 4.49 -16.98
C CYS A 167 -3.32 5.60 -16.86
N ALA A 168 -2.49 5.55 -15.80
CA ALA A 168 -1.41 6.49 -15.55
C ALA A 168 -0.08 6.10 -16.22
N ILE A 169 0.02 4.91 -16.83
CA ILE A 169 1.25 4.40 -17.42
C ILE A 169 1.39 4.92 -18.85
N SER A 170 2.53 5.55 -19.14
CA SER A 170 2.85 6.04 -20.48
C SER A 170 3.38 4.92 -21.38
N ARG A 171 3.35 5.15 -22.68
CA ARG A 171 3.96 4.24 -23.67
C ARG A 171 5.48 4.09 -23.45
N GLN A 172 6.13 5.13 -22.91
CA GLN A 172 7.56 5.10 -22.58
C GLN A 172 7.84 4.18 -21.40
N ASP A 173 6.96 4.17 -20.38
CA ASP A 173 7.10 3.28 -19.22
C ASP A 173 6.97 1.81 -19.64
N TYR A 174 6.02 1.49 -20.54
CA TYR A 174 5.93 0.15 -21.14
C TYR A 174 7.20 -0.23 -21.91
N ASN A 175 7.73 0.68 -22.73
CA ASN A 175 8.95 0.40 -23.48
C ASN A 175 10.15 0.16 -22.57
N LEU A 176 10.25 0.86 -21.45
CA LEU A 176 11.28 0.61 -20.43
C LEU A 176 11.08 -0.75 -19.74
N MET A 177 9.86 -1.12 -19.45
CA MET A 177 9.52 -2.42 -18.88
C MET A 177 9.90 -3.57 -19.84
N TRP A 178 9.49 -3.46 -21.12
CA TRP A 178 9.78 -4.48 -22.14
C TRP A 178 11.26 -4.62 -22.44
N LYS A 179 12.06 -3.58 -22.34
CA LYS A 179 13.52 -3.66 -22.51
C LYS A 179 14.22 -4.51 -21.44
N LYS A 180 13.56 -4.76 -20.31
CA LYS A 180 14.07 -5.61 -19.23
C LYS A 180 13.84 -7.11 -19.49
N TYR A 181 12.99 -7.46 -20.46
CA TYR A 181 12.73 -8.84 -20.85
C TYR A 181 13.34 -9.13 -22.22
N SER A 182 14.00 -10.26 -22.37
CA SER A 182 14.47 -10.74 -23.68
C SER A 182 13.29 -11.13 -24.56
N CYS A 183 13.51 -11.21 -25.88
CA CYS A 183 12.52 -11.74 -26.83
C CYS A 183 12.10 -13.18 -26.54
N THR A 184 12.87 -13.93 -25.74
CA THR A 184 12.58 -15.29 -25.29
C THR A 184 11.78 -15.34 -23.99
N GLY A 185 11.44 -14.19 -23.37
CA GLY A 185 10.77 -14.12 -22.09
C GLY A 185 11.68 -14.36 -20.88
N GLU A 186 12.96 -14.65 -21.10
CA GLU A 186 13.95 -14.74 -20.03
C GLU A 186 14.27 -13.33 -19.52
N MET A 187 14.24 -13.17 -18.21
CA MET A 187 14.68 -11.93 -17.56
C MET A 187 16.18 -11.78 -17.82
N LEU A 188 16.54 -10.79 -18.63
CA LEU A 188 17.96 -10.44 -18.74
C LEU A 188 18.44 -10.08 -17.33
N GLU A 189 19.47 -10.75 -16.84
CA GLU A 189 20.17 -10.44 -15.58
C GLU A 189 20.88 -9.07 -15.69
N PHE A 190 20.11 -8.02 -15.93
CA PHE A 190 20.55 -6.72 -15.53
C PHE A 190 20.34 -6.66 -14.03
N VAL A 191 21.40 -6.47 -13.28
CA VAL A 191 21.33 -6.01 -11.89
C VAL A 191 20.45 -4.79 -11.90
N ASP A 192 19.15 -4.99 -11.61
CA ASP A 192 18.18 -3.90 -11.54
C ASP A 192 18.71 -2.98 -10.43
N PRO A 193 19.19 -1.77 -10.73
CA PRO A 193 19.71 -0.91 -9.69
C PRO A 193 18.58 -0.69 -8.71
N LYS A 194 18.74 -1.22 -7.49
CA LYS A 194 17.73 -1.07 -6.43
C LYS A 194 17.40 0.40 -6.33
N MET A 195 16.11 0.71 -6.43
CA MET A 195 15.63 2.09 -6.40
C MET A 195 16.11 2.80 -5.14
N PRO A 196 16.68 4.00 -5.25
CA PRO A 196 17.06 4.79 -4.08
C PRO A 196 15.85 4.99 -3.16
N ALA A 197 16.00 4.71 -1.88
CA ALA A 197 14.93 4.85 -0.91
C ALA A 197 15.47 5.43 0.40
N ILE A 198 14.75 6.41 0.95
CA ILE A 198 15.02 6.99 2.25
C ILE A 198 13.79 6.83 3.16
N ALA A 199 14.02 6.63 4.45
CA ALA A 199 12.96 6.35 5.42
C ALA A 199 11.90 7.47 5.46
N THR A 200 12.32 8.73 5.43
CA THR A 200 11.43 9.89 5.54
C THR A 200 10.42 9.98 4.39
N THR A 201 10.86 9.82 3.14
CA THR A 201 9.94 9.81 1.99
C THR A 201 8.97 8.62 2.07
N THR A 202 9.46 7.45 2.46
CA THR A 202 8.62 6.25 2.64
C THR A 202 7.54 6.46 3.70
N SER A 203 7.90 7.08 4.83
CA SER A 203 6.94 7.39 5.91
C SER A 203 5.85 8.36 5.45
N VAL A 204 6.20 9.40 4.68
CA VAL A 204 5.20 10.34 4.12
C VAL A 204 4.25 9.63 3.18
N ILE A 205 4.76 8.84 2.24
CA ILE A 205 3.93 8.14 1.26
C ILE A 205 3.03 7.09 1.92
N ALA A 206 3.55 6.33 2.88
CA ALA A 206 2.75 5.38 3.66
C ALA A 206 1.65 6.07 4.47
N ALA A 207 1.92 7.24 5.03
CA ALA A 207 0.92 8.04 5.74
C ALA A 207 -0.19 8.52 4.79
N VAL A 208 0.16 8.93 3.57
CA VAL A 208 -0.84 9.29 2.54
C VAL A 208 -1.68 8.07 2.15
N GLN A 209 -1.06 6.89 1.91
CA GLN A 209 -1.81 5.65 1.63
C GLN A 209 -2.78 5.31 2.78
N ALA A 210 -2.34 5.42 4.03
CA ALA A 210 -3.19 5.16 5.20
C ALA A 210 -4.33 6.18 5.33
N ASN A 211 -4.09 7.45 5.00
CA ASN A 211 -5.14 8.47 4.98
C ASN A 211 -6.18 8.21 3.88
N GLU A 212 -5.76 7.75 2.69
CA GLU A 212 -6.70 7.33 1.65
C GLU A 212 -7.55 6.15 2.10
N PHE A 213 -6.93 5.16 2.75
CA PHE A 213 -7.64 4.04 3.36
C PHE A 213 -8.69 4.52 4.36
N VAL A 214 -8.34 5.39 5.31
CA VAL A 214 -9.29 5.91 6.31
C VAL A 214 -10.49 6.55 5.62
N LYS A 215 -10.27 7.42 4.64
CA LYS A 215 -11.35 8.08 3.89
C LYS A 215 -12.28 7.05 3.20
N LEU A 216 -11.69 6.08 2.50
CA LEU A 216 -12.44 5.10 1.72
C LEU A 216 -13.14 4.05 2.61
N ALA A 217 -12.55 3.66 3.74
CA ALA A 217 -13.16 2.75 4.71
C ALA A 217 -14.42 3.36 5.34
N HIS A 218 -14.35 4.63 5.73
CA HIS A 218 -15.51 5.35 6.27
C HIS A 218 -16.60 5.54 5.22
N LYS A 219 -16.23 5.93 3.99
CA LYS A 219 -17.16 6.05 2.86
C LYS A 219 -17.89 4.72 2.57
N ARG A 220 -17.17 3.61 2.59
CA ARG A 220 -17.74 2.27 2.36
C ARG A 220 -18.71 1.84 3.47
N GLN A 221 -18.43 2.19 4.72
CA GLN A 221 -19.30 1.85 5.86
C GLN A 221 -20.60 2.63 5.85
N SER A 222 -20.58 3.91 5.49
CA SER A 222 -21.78 4.77 5.50
C SER A 222 -22.80 4.40 4.43
N GLY A 223 -22.37 3.76 3.34
CA GLY A 223 -23.23 3.47 2.19
C GLY A 223 -23.73 4.72 1.44
N ASP A 224 -23.49 5.90 1.97
CA ASP A 224 -23.86 7.20 1.40
C ASP A 224 -22.61 8.04 1.18
N GLU A 225 -22.38 8.42 -0.06
CA GLU A 225 -21.27 9.32 -0.43
C GLU A 225 -21.34 10.68 0.27
N ARG A 226 -22.54 11.08 0.76
CA ARG A 226 -22.81 12.34 1.45
C ARG A 226 -22.72 12.23 2.97
N ALA A 227 -22.78 11.01 3.52
CA ALA A 227 -22.77 10.77 4.97
C ALA A 227 -21.37 10.83 5.59
N PHE A 228 -20.35 11.12 4.79
CA PHE A 228 -19.00 11.26 5.27
C PHE A 228 -18.86 12.59 6.03
N ALA A 229 -18.62 12.51 7.32
CA ALA A 229 -18.45 13.71 8.16
C ALA A 229 -17.18 14.53 7.82
N PHE A 230 -16.30 13.99 6.99
CA PHE A 230 -15.19 14.73 6.41
C PHE A 230 -15.56 15.15 4.98
N PRO A 231 -15.49 16.42 4.61
CA PRO A 231 -15.56 16.85 3.21
C PRO A 231 -14.27 16.40 2.49
N ALA A 232 -14.02 15.10 2.46
CA ALA A 232 -12.77 14.53 2.03
C ALA A 232 -12.85 14.13 0.57
N LEU A 233 -12.09 14.83 -0.25
CA LEU A 233 -11.75 14.38 -1.58
C LEU A 233 -10.70 13.26 -1.45
N ASP A 234 -11.10 12.00 -1.65
CA ASP A 234 -10.16 10.88 -1.83
C ASP A 234 -9.44 10.96 -3.19
N LEU A 235 -8.43 10.13 -3.39
CA LEU A 235 -7.66 10.10 -4.65
C LEU A 235 -8.31 9.24 -5.75
N THR A 236 -9.59 8.90 -5.67
CA THR A 236 -10.29 8.24 -6.77
C THR A 236 -10.30 9.15 -8.01
N GLY A 237 -9.79 8.65 -9.12
CA GLY A 237 -9.63 9.45 -10.35
C GLY A 237 -8.52 10.51 -10.28
N ARG A 238 -7.60 10.38 -9.33
CA ARG A 238 -6.48 11.30 -9.12
C ARG A 238 -5.26 10.55 -8.60
N TYR A 239 -4.11 11.21 -8.63
CA TYR A 239 -2.92 10.78 -7.90
C TYR A 239 -2.23 11.95 -7.22
N LEU A 240 -1.61 11.68 -6.10
CA LEU A 240 -0.75 12.63 -5.40
C LEU A 240 0.71 12.38 -5.77
N PHE A 241 1.43 13.43 -6.09
CA PHE A 241 2.89 13.45 -6.21
C PHE A 241 3.47 14.30 -5.09
N TYR A 242 4.47 13.77 -4.41
CA TYR A 242 5.23 14.42 -3.34
C TYR A 242 6.68 14.62 -3.76
N ASN A 243 7.21 15.80 -3.50
CA ASN A 243 8.62 16.15 -3.67
C ASN A 243 9.20 16.58 -2.32
N GLY A 244 9.97 15.72 -1.67
CA GLY A 244 10.57 15.97 -0.37
C GLY A 244 11.73 16.98 -0.39
N LEU A 245 12.30 17.32 -1.56
CA LEU A 245 13.33 18.38 -1.67
C LEU A 245 12.71 19.77 -1.54
N THR A 246 11.50 19.95 -2.06
CA THR A 246 10.77 21.24 -1.99
C THR A 246 9.69 21.25 -0.92
N GLY A 247 9.34 20.09 -0.34
CA GLY A 247 8.23 19.95 0.59
C GLY A 247 6.84 20.03 -0.08
N GLU A 248 6.77 20.06 -1.41
CA GLU A 248 5.52 20.22 -2.14
C GLU A 248 4.78 18.91 -2.34
N SER A 249 3.45 18.98 -2.21
CA SER A 249 2.52 17.92 -2.65
C SER A 249 1.58 18.48 -3.69
N LYS A 250 1.45 17.77 -4.83
CA LYS A 250 0.53 18.15 -5.91
C LYS A 250 -0.40 17.00 -6.24
N VAL A 251 -1.68 17.30 -6.45
CA VAL A 251 -2.69 16.33 -6.86
C VAL A 251 -3.05 16.58 -8.32
N PHE A 252 -2.97 15.53 -9.12
CA PHE A 252 -3.28 15.57 -10.54
C PHE A 252 -4.53 14.74 -10.83
N LYS A 253 -5.37 15.22 -11.76
CA LYS A 253 -6.49 14.44 -12.26
C LYS A 253 -5.97 13.31 -13.15
N LEU A 254 -6.64 12.16 -13.08
CA LEU A 254 -6.38 11.01 -13.93
C LEU A 254 -7.68 10.62 -14.64
N ASP A 255 -7.66 10.63 -15.96
CA ASP A 255 -8.80 10.19 -16.74
C ASP A 255 -8.68 8.71 -17.12
N LYS A 256 -9.83 8.05 -17.22
CA LYS A 256 -9.90 6.66 -17.67
C LYS A 256 -9.46 6.57 -19.14
N ARG A 257 -8.47 5.72 -19.42
CA ARG A 257 -7.96 5.54 -20.79
C ARG A 257 -8.89 4.59 -21.57
N ALA A 258 -9.36 5.01 -22.73
CA ALA A 258 -10.30 4.25 -23.55
C ALA A 258 -9.81 2.83 -23.94
N ASN A 259 -8.52 2.69 -24.23
CA ASN A 259 -7.90 1.41 -24.61
C ASN A 259 -7.01 0.87 -23.47
N CYS A 260 -7.51 0.89 -22.24
CA CYS A 260 -6.77 0.32 -21.10
C CYS A 260 -6.96 -1.19 -21.06
N PRO A 261 -5.88 -2.01 -20.97
CA PRO A 261 -5.99 -3.48 -20.96
C PRO A 261 -6.81 -4.04 -19.80
N VAL A 262 -6.92 -3.29 -18.70
CA VAL A 262 -7.61 -3.74 -17.48
C VAL A 262 -9.14 -3.60 -17.57
N HIS A 263 -9.63 -2.64 -18.37
CA HIS A 263 -11.07 -2.31 -18.40
C HIS A 263 -11.54 -1.80 -19.77
N ALA A 264 -10.88 -2.21 -20.83
CA ALA A 264 -11.30 -1.96 -22.21
C ALA A 264 -12.51 -2.82 -22.59
#